data_d2b6a0558e1ffd7a423bd96e4d27952c
#
_entry.id   d2b6a0558e1ffd7a423bd96e4d27952c
#
_cell.length_a   1.000
_cell.length_b   1.000
_cell.length_c   1.000
_cell.angle_alpha   90.00
_cell.angle_beta   90.00
_cell.angle_gamma   90.00
#
_symmetry.space_group_name_H-M   'P 1'
#
loop_
_entity.id
_entity.type
_entity.pdbx_description
1 polymer ?
#
loop_
_entity_poly.entity_id
_entity_poly.type
_entity_poly.pdbx_seq_one_letter_code
_entity_poly.pdbx_strand_id
1 'polypeptide(L)'
;MTVVTRFAPSPTGRLHVGNIRTALHNWLLARKAGGRFLLRIDDTDAARSEERFVAAIREDLAWLSLSFDGEERQSARLALYEEAFERLKAAGRVYPCFETEIGRAHV
;
A
#
# COMPACT_ATOMS: atom_id res chain seq x y z
N MET A 1 -15.51 -16.59 7.36
CA MET A 1 -14.56 -15.46 7.35
C MET A 1 -14.15 -15.16 5.92
N THR A 2 -14.19 -13.90 5.51
CA THR A 2 -13.78 -13.49 4.16
C THR A 2 -12.28 -13.24 4.14
N VAL A 3 -11.58 -13.87 3.21
CA VAL A 3 -10.17 -13.60 2.98
C VAL A 3 -10.04 -12.29 2.20
N VAL A 4 -9.22 -11.39 2.70
CA VAL A 4 -8.90 -10.11 2.03
C VAL A 4 -7.39 -10.02 1.90
N THR A 5 -6.92 -9.88 0.68
CA THR A 5 -5.51 -9.65 0.40
C THR A 5 -5.32 -8.32 -0.30
N ARG A 6 -4.10 -7.82 -0.33
CA ARG A 6 -3.80 -6.56 -1.00
C ARG A 6 -2.45 -6.56 -1.70
N PHE A 7 -2.36 -5.73 -2.72
CA PHE A 7 -1.11 -5.33 -3.33
C PHE A 7 -0.94 -3.83 -3.09
N ALA A 8 0.19 -3.43 -2.52
CA ALA A 8 0.40 -2.07 -2.04
C ALA A 8 1.67 -1.43 -2.63
N PRO A 9 1.72 -1.20 -3.96
CA PRO A 9 2.89 -0.63 -4.60
C PRO A 9 3.00 0.88 -4.36
N SER A 10 4.24 1.38 -4.29
CA SER A 10 4.52 2.81 -4.31
C SER A 10 4.67 3.27 -5.76
N PRO A 11 3.96 4.33 -6.19
CA PRO A 11 4.01 4.80 -7.58
C PRO A 11 5.23 5.69 -7.84
N THR A 12 6.42 5.19 -7.50
CA THR A 12 7.70 5.89 -7.65
C THR A 12 8.48 5.40 -8.87
N GLY A 13 7.92 4.45 -9.60
CA GLY A 13 8.50 3.85 -10.80
C GLY A 13 7.55 2.81 -11.39
N ARG A 14 7.96 2.17 -12.46
CA ARG A 14 7.18 1.09 -13.07
C ARG A 14 7.33 -0.19 -12.26
N LEU A 15 6.32 -1.05 -12.36
CA LEU A 15 6.38 -2.38 -11.74
C LEU A 15 7.46 -3.23 -12.42
N HIS A 16 8.12 -4.07 -11.62
CA HIS A 16 9.03 -5.08 -12.12
C HIS A 16 8.49 -6.48 -11.75
N VAL A 17 9.15 -7.52 -12.24
CA VAL A 17 8.69 -8.90 -12.07
C VAL A 17 8.51 -9.28 -10.59
N GLY A 18 9.32 -8.74 -9.69
CA GLY A 18 9.20 -8.99 -8.25
C GLY A 18 7.92 -8.46 -7.65
N ASN A 19 7.51 -7.24 -8.04
CA ASN A 19 6.22 -6.66 -7.63
C ASN A 19 5.06 -7.47 -8.19
N ILE A 20 5.14 -7.86 -9.46
CA ILE A 20 4.09 -8.62 -10.15
C ILE A 20 3.92 -9.99 -9.48
N ARG A 21 5.00 -10.63 -9.08
CA ARG A 21 4.94 -11.90 -8.35
C ARG A 21 4.13 -11.75 -7.06
N THR A 22 4.39 -10.69 -6.30
CA THR A 22 3.64 -10.40 -5.06
C THR A 22 2.16 -10.17 -5.35
N ALA A 23 1.85 -9.38 -6.37
CA ALA A 23 0.48 -9.12 -6.79
C ALA A 23 -0.23 -10.43 -7.18
N LEU A 24 0.44 -11.27 -7.97
CA LEU A 24 -0.10 -12.54 -8.44
C LEU A 24 -0.43 -13.48 -7.28
N HIS A 25 0.48 -13.64 -6.32
CA HIS A 25 0.24 -14.51 -5.16
C HIS A 25 -0.96 -14.04 -4.34
N ASN A 26 -1.08 -12.76 -4.10
CA ASN A 26 -2.20 -12.19 -3.35
C ASN A 26 -3.52 -12.35 -4.12
N TRP A 27 -3.50 -12.13 -5.43
CA TRP A 27 -4.67 -12.30 -6.29
C TRP A 27 -5.13 -13.76 -6.31
N LEU A 28 -4.20 -14.71 -6.49
CA LEU A 28 -4.50 -16.14 -6.50
C LEU A 28 -5.13 -16.59 -5.18
N LEU A 29 -4.56 -16.17 -4.06
CA LEU A 29 -5.11 -16.53 -2.75
C LEU A 29 -6.53 -16.01 -2.58
N ALA A 30 -6.77 -14.76 -2.92
CA ALA A 30 -8.10 -14.15 -2.82
C ALA A 30 -9.10 -14.89 -3.72
N ARG A 31 -8.75 -15.16 -4.97
CA ARG A 31 -9.64 -15.85 -5.92
C ARG A 31 -9.92 -17.28 -5.52
N LYS A 32 -8.91 -18.02 -5.06
CA LYS A 32 -9.08 -19.39 -4.57
C LYS A 32 -10.02 -19.45 -3.37
N ALA A 33 -9.94 -18.49 -2.48
CA ALA A 33 -10.75 -18.44 -1.26
C ALA A 33 -12.12 -17.77 -1.46
N GLY A 34 -12.44 -17.30 -2.67
CA GLY A 34 -13.66 -16.54 -2.93
C GLY A 34 -13.69 -15.20 -2.17
N GLY A 35 -12.51 -14.66 -1.87
CA GLY A 35 -12.34 -13.43 -1.10
C GLY A 35 -12.16 -12.18 -1.97
N ARG A 36 -11.54 -11.16 -1.38
CA ARG A 36 -11.32 -9.86 -2.03
C ARG A 36 -9.84 -9.59 -2.20
N PHE A 37 -9.49 -9.02 -3.35
CA PHE A 37 -8.15 -8.52 -3.66
C PHE A 37 -8.21 -7.01 -3.82
N LEU A 38 -7.43 -6.27 -3.01
CA LEU A 38 -7.43 -4.80 -2.99
C LEU A 38 -6.13 -4.25 -3.55
N LEU A 39 -6.23 -3.15 -4.26
CA LEU A 39 -5.08 -2.34 -4.67
C LEU A 39 -4.98 -1.13 -3.74
N ARG A 40 -3.85 -0.98 -3.08
CA ARG A 40 -3.56 0.21 -2.27
C ARG A 40 -2.36 0.93 -2.87
N ILE A 41 -2.56 2.15 -3.32
CA ILE A 41 -1.48 2.98 -3.83
C ILE A 41 -0.78 3.65 -2.65
N ASP A 42 0.47 3.30 -2.42
CA ASP A 42 1.27 3.83 -1.33
C ASP A 42 2.06 5.05 -1.81
N ASP A 43 1.39 6.18 -1.91
CA ASP A 43 1.86 7.43 -2.46
C ASP A 43 2.20 8.49 -1.38
N THR A 44 2.73 8.04 -0.25
CA THR A 44 3.10 8.94 0.85
C THR A 44 4.41 9.71 0.59
N ASP A 45 5.27 9.20 -0.28
CA ASP A 45 6.46 9.91 -0.75
C ASP A 45 6.06 10.85 -1.91
N ALA A 46 5.55 12.02 -1.56
CA ALA A 46 5.02 12.97 -2.54
C ALA A 46 6.04 13.43 -3.58
N ALA A 47 7.32 13.51 -3.20
CA ALA A 47 8.38 13.97 -4.10
C ALA A 47 8.69 12.97 -5.21
N ARG A 48 8.51 11.66 -4.93
CA ARG A 48 8.84 10.57 -5.86
C ARG A 48 7.62 9.92 -6.51
N SER A 49 6.42 10.20 -6.00
CA SER A 49 5.18 9.63 -6.52
C SER A 49 4.67 10.43 -7.73
N GLU A 50 4.27 9.73 -8.78
CA GLU A 50 3.75 10.35 -10.00
C GLU A 50 2.50 9.63 -10.49
N GLU A 51 1.52 10.42 -10.97
CA GLU A 51 0.26 9.87 -11.50
C GLU A 51 0.47 8.95 -12.71
N ARG A 52 1.49 9.20 -13.52
CA ARG A 52 1.80 8.31 -14.66
C ARG A 52 2.16 6.90 -14.20
N PHE A 53 2.79 6.77 -13.02
CA PHE A 53 3.11 5.45 -12.45
C PHE A 53 1.88 4.79 -11.84
N VAL A 54 0.95 5.56 -11.28
CA VAL A 54 -0.35 5.02 -10.83
C VAL A 54 -1.11 4.44 -12.00
N ALA A 55 -1.18 5.18 -13.11
CA ALA A 55 -1.82 4.71 -14.34
C ALA A 55 -1.14 3.45 -14.89
N ALA A 56 0.19 3.41 -14.89
CA ALA A 56 0.95 2.25 -15.36
C ALA A 56 0.69 1.01 -14.50
N ILE A 57 0.57 1.16 -13.19
CA ILE A 57 0.22 0.05 -12.28
C ILE A 57 -1.13 -0.55 -12.68
N ARG A 58 -2.13 0.29 -12.90
CA ARG A 58 -3.46 -0.18 -13.31
C ARG A 58 -3.43 -0.88 -14.66
N GLU A 59 -2.69 -0.32 -15.62
CA GLU A 59 -2.53 -0.90 -16.95
C GLU A 59 -1.85 -2.27 -16.89
N ASP A 60 -0.78 -2.39 -16.10
CA ASP A 60 -0.04 -3.64 -15.97
C ASP A 60 -0.88 -4.73 -15.33
N LEU A 61 -1.65 -4.41 -14.28
CA LEU A 61 -2.57 -5.35 -13.66
C LEU A 61 -3.68 -5.78 -14.63
N ALA A 62 -4.23 -4.83 -15.39
CA ALA A 62 -5.25 -5.12 -16.39
C ALA A 62 -4.72 -6.02 -17.51
N TRP A 63 -3.49 -5.75 -17.96
CA TRP A 63 -2.83 -6.55 -19.00
C TRP A 63 -2.63 -8.00 -18.55
N LEU A 64 -2.34 -8.21 -17.25
CA LEU A 64 -2.19 -9.54 -16.67
C LEU A 64 -3.51 -10.16 -16.22
N SER A 65 -4.63 -9.47 -16.41
CA SER A 65 -5.96 -9.90 -15.95
C SER A 65 -6.05 -10.09 -14.43
N LEU A 66 -5.28 -9.35 -13.67
CA LEU A 66 -5.34 -9.34 -12.21
C LEU A 66 -6.33 -8.28 -11.74
N SER A 67 -7.61 -8.56 -11.85
CA SER A 67 -8.68 -7.64 -11.45
C SER A 67 -8.72 -7.46 -9.93
N PHE A 68 -8.88 -6.21 -9.47
CA PHE A 68 -9.00 -5.91 -8.04
C PHE A 68 -10.43 -5.46 -7.71
N ASP A 69 -10.84 -5.71 -6.46
CA ASP A 69 -12.21 -5.48 -5.99
C ASP A 69 -12.39 -4.11 -5.34
N GLY A 70 -11.31 -3.41 -5.06
CA GLY A 70 -11.32 -2.06 -4.52
C GLY A 70 -9.95 -1.43 -4.61
N GLU A 71 -9.93 -0.10 -4.64
CA GLU A 71 -8.70 0.67 -4.69
C GLU A 71 -8.73 1.73 -3.59
N GLU A 72 -7.62 1.85 -2.86
CA GLU A 72 -7.41 2.91 -1.89
C GLU A 72 -6.10 3.61 -2.18
N ARG A 73 -6.00 4.85 -1.75
CA ARG A 73 -4.80 5.66 -1.93
C ARG A 73 -4.41 6.24 -0.58
N GLN A 74 -3.17 6.04 -0.15
CA GLN A 74 -2.71 6.48 1.17
C GLN A 74 -2.81 8.00 1.33
N SER A 75 -2.47 8.77 0.31
CA SER A 75 -2.54 10.23 0.36
C SER A 75 -3.97 10.76 0.55
N ALA A 76 -4.99 10.00 0.18
CA ALA A 76 -6.39 10.37 0.37
C ALA A 76 -6.90 10.08 1.79
N ARG A 77 -6.07 9.45 2.64
CA ARG A 77 -6.46 9.01 3.98
C ARG A 77 -5.68 9.70 5.10
N LEU A 78 -4.95 10.75 4.79
CA LEU A 78 -4.08 11.43 5.75
C LEU A 78 -4.86 11.96 6.96
N ALA A 79 -6.08 12.47 6.76
CA ALA A 79 -6.92 12.95 7.86
C ALA A 79 -7.29 11.82 8.83
N LEU A 80 -7.53 10.61 8.33
CA LEU A 80 -7.83 9.44 9.17
C LEU A 80 -6.59 9.01 9.96
N TYR A 81 -5.42 9.08 9.34
CA TYR A 81 -4.16 8.72 10.00
C TYR A 81 -3.81 9.73 11.09
N GLU A 82 -4.05 11.01 10.83
CA GLU A 82 -3.84 12.07 11.82
C GLU A 82 -4.74 11.89 13.04
N GLU A 83 -6.01 11.57 12.82
CA GLU A 83 -6.96 11.26 13.90
C GLU A 83 -6.50 10.06 14.72
N ALA A 84 -6.07 8.98 14.06
CA ALA A 84 -5.56 7.80 14.73
C ALA A 84 -4.29 8.11 15.53
N PHE A 85 -3.40 8.93 14.98
CA PHE A 85 -2.18 9.39 15.65
C PHE A 85 -2.51 10.16 16.93
N GLU A 86 -3.46 11.09 16.88
CA GLU A 86 -3.87 11.85 18.05
C GLU A 86 -4.45 10.95 19.15
N ARG A 87 -5.21 9.95 18.78
CA ARG A 87 -5.72 8.95 19.74
C ARG A 87 -4.59 8.14 20.39
N LEU A 88 -3.61 7.73 19.62
CA LEU A 88 -2.44 7.02 20.14
C LEU A 88 -1.60 7.90 21.06
N LYS A 89 -1.44 9.17 20.70
CA LYS A 89 -0.74 10.16 21.50
C LYS A 89 -1.42 10.37 22.86
N ALA A 90 -2.74 10.55 22.84
CA ALA A 90 -3.54 10.71 24.07
C ALA A 90 -3.47 9.47 24.96
N ALA A 91 -3.34 8.28 24.39
CA ALA A 91 -3.21 7.02 25.11
C ALA A 91 -1.76 6.72 25.57
N GLY A 92 -0.81 7.62 25.30
CA GLY A 92 0.59 7.45 25.66
C GLY A 92 1.32 6.34 24.91
N ARG A 93 0.85 6.01 23.70
CA ARG A 93 1.39 4.92 22.88
C ARG A 93 2.45 5.37 21.89
N VAL A 94 2.67 6.67 21.75
CA VAL A 94 3.67 7.25 20.84
C VAL A 94 4.51 8.27 21.58
N TYR A 95 5.75 8.44 21.16
CA TYR A 95 6.67 9.43 21.72
C TYR A 95 7.54 10.02 20.62
N PRO A 96 8.07 11.25 20.79
CA PRO A 96 8.96 11.84 19.80
C PRO A 96 10.26 11.04 19.70
N CYS A 97 10.70 10.81 18.46
CA CYS A 97 11.97 10.17 18.18
C CYS A 97 12.79 11.08 17.26
N PHE A 98 13.99 11.47 17.70
CA PHE A 98 14.87 12.38 16.97
C PHE A 98 15.98 11.66 16.21
N GLU A 99 16.03 10.33 16.28
CA GLU A 99 16.99 9.51 15.56
C GLU A 99 16.58 9.32 14.10
N THR A 100 17.57 9.10 13.25
CA THR A 100 17.31 8.73 11.86
C THR A 100 16.78 7.30 11.79
N GLU A 101 16.17 6.96 10.63
CA GLU A 101 15.67 5.62 10.39
C GLU A 101 16.78 4.56 10.52
N ILE A 102 17.99 4.86 10.04
CA ILE A 102 19.17 4.00 10.19
C ILE A 102 19.54 3.83 11.65
N GLY A 103 19.55 4.92 12.41
CA GLY A 103 19.85 4.88 13.86
C GLY A 103 18.86 4.00 14.63
N ARG A 104 17.57 4.09 14.30
CA ARG A 104 16.54 3.25 14.92
C ARG A 104 16.72 1.77 14.61
N ALA A 105 17.18 1.45 13.40
CA ALA A 105 17.42 0.06 13.00
C ALA A 105 18.55 -0.62 13.78
N HIS A 106 19.43 0.16 14.40
CA HIS A 106 20.57 -0.33 15.18
C HIS A 106 20.30 -0.39 16.70
N VAL A 107 19.13 0.04 17.11
CA VAL A 107 18.68 -0.02 18.52
C VAL A 107 17.79 -1.27 18.73
#